data_1e6e0779f3b3116069e71982091c2379
#
_entry.id   1e6e0779f3b3116069e71982091c2379
#
_cell.length_a   1.000
_cell.length_b   1.000
_cell.length_c   1.000
_cell.angle_alpha   90.00
_cell.angle_beta   90.00
_cell.angle_gamma   90.00
#
_symmetry.space_group_name_H-M   'P 1'
#
loop_
_entity.id
_entity.type
_entity.pdbx_description
1 polymer ?
#
loop_
_entity_poly.entity_id
_entity_poly.type
_entity_poly.pdbx_seq_one_letter_code
_entity_poly.pdbx_strand_id
1 'polypeptide(L)'
;MAHIHDLTALEQAAAVRTGELSPVQITEHYLERIERLNPGLGAFVTVTADRALVQAREQEARLAAGDAEDLPPLLGVPIPIKDLNFVKDVPVHFGSAAYEGFVAPADDSMVERLRDAGTIMLGKTSTPEFGMPCYTETYLHEPTRTPWDTTRSAGGSSGGAGAAVAAGLAPAAQGSDGAGSIRIPASVCGLYGIKPSRGRISSAPIMPDLAGLSTSGPLARNVADAAALLDAMAHNNPGDLYHAPAPALGSFSAYAGRDPGRLRIARFATPAVPGAEVHPDVLAAYESASALLESLGHEVEEIAPPFGPDVVPEFVKMWFSFSCMHPVAEELEPKLRPLTAWLRERGHAISAPEFLQAQSTLQLATRFALLVTDAYDAVLSPTVTQPPVPVGWFEDVESPEETFERMMRFAPFAAIYNVSGQPAVNLPLYWTPDGLPIGVMLAGRYGDEGTLISLSSQVEASVGGFWGDRRPPVW
;
A
#
# COMPACT_ATOMS: atom_id res chain seq x y z
N MET A 1 -19.08 -15.86 -19.97
CA MET A 1 -18.91 -16.02 -18.52
C MET A 1 -17.78 -15.10 -18.11
N ALA A 2 -17.88 -14.41 -17.00
CA ALA A 2 -16.79 -13.63 -16.43
C ALA A 2 -15.61 -14.55 -16.12
N HIS A 3 -14.37 -14.10 -16.34
CA HIS A 3 -13.20 -14.86 -15.94
C HIS A 3 -13.03 -14.78 -14.42
N ILE A 4 -12.34 -15.75 -13.80
CA ILE A 4 -12.10 -15.75 -12.35
C ILE A 4 -11.42 -14.46 -11.89
N HIS A 5 -10.50 -13.90 -12.66
CA HIS A 5 -9.81 -12.65 -12.33
C HIS A 5 -10.68 -11.38 -12.51
N ASP A 6 -11.84 -11.47 -13.16
CA ASP A 6 -12.83 -10.38 -13.16
C ASP A 6 -13.55 -10.26 -11.81
N LEU A 7 -13.74 -11.39 -11.10
CA LEU A 7 -14.40 -11.42 -9.81
C LEU A 7 -13.59 -10.67 -8.74
N THR A 8 -14.30 -10.00 -7.83
CA THR A 8 -13.71 -9.40 -6.63
C THR A 8 -13.24 -10.50 -5.65
N ALA A 9 -12.45 -10.15 -4.64
CA ALA A 9 -12.03 -11.11 -3.61
C ALA A 9 -13.24 -11.69 -2.86
N LEU A 10 -14.21 -10.86 -2.54
CA LEU A 10 -15.44 -11.28 -1.85
C LEU A 10 -16.35 -12.14 -2.74
N GLU A 11 -16.44 -11.86 -4.04
CA GLU A 11 -17.17 -12.70 -4.98
C GLU A 11 -16.51 -14.06 -5.15
N GLN A 12 -15.16 -14.14 -5.19
CA GLN A 12 -14.43 -15.40 -5.20
C GLN A 12 -14.70 -16.20 -3.91
N ALA A 13 -14.63 -15.57 -2.74
CA ALA A 13 -14.96 -16.22 -1.47
C ALA A 13 -16.41 -16.73 -1.43
N ALA A 14 -17.37 -15.98 -1.99
CA ALA A 14 -18.76 -16.38 -2.10
C ALA A 14 -18.93 -17.59 -3.04
N ALA A 15 -18.29 -17.57 -4.21
CA ALA A 15 -18.30 -18.67 -5.17
C ALA A 15 -17.69 -19.95 -4.58
N VAL A 16 -16.65 -19.83 -3.74
CA VAL A 16 -16.09 -20.97 -3.01
C VAL A 16 -17.11 -21.53 -2.00
N ARG A 17 -17.75 -20.67 -1.20
CA ARG A 17 -18.74 -21.13 -0.21
C ARG A 17 -19.95 -21.82 -0.83
N THR A 18 -20.38 -21.40 -2.01
CA THR A 18 -21.47 -22.02 -2.75
C THR A 18 -21.06 -23.26 -3.54
N GLY A 19 -19.76 -23.55 -3.64
CA GLY A 19 -19.22 -24.65 -4.44
C GLY A 19 -19.24 -24.38 -5.95
N GLU A 20 -19.47 -23.14 -6.38
CA GLU A 20 -19.40 -22.71 -7.80
C GLU A 20 -17.97 -22.74 -8.31
N LEU A 21 -16.99 -22.36 -7.47
CA LEU A 21 -15.56 -22.44 -7.74
C LEU A 21 -14.87 -23.22 -6.62
N SER A 22 -13.81 -23.97 -6.97
CA SER A 22 -12.95 -24.55 -5.95
C SER A 22 -11.75 -23.64 -5.66
N PRO A 23 -11.21 -23.65 -4.41
CA PRO A 23 -9.96 -22.99 -4.08
C PRO A 23 -8.80 -23.42 -4.99
N VAL A 24 -8.76 -24.68 -5.41
CA VAL A 24 -7.74 -25.21 -6.33
C VAL A 24 -7.88 -24.58 -7.71
N GLN A 25 -9.10 -24.52 -8.29
CA GLN A 25 -9.34 -23.88 -9.58
C GLN A 25 -8.94 -22.41 -9.59
N ILE A 26 -9.27 -21.67 -8.51
CA ILE A 26 -8.90 -20.26 -8.38
C ILE A 26 -7.37 -20.13 -8.32
N THR A 27 -6.71 -20.95 -7.52
CA THR A 27 -5.26 -20.92 -7.36
C THR A 27 -4.53 -21.25 -8.66
N GLU A 28 -4.91 -22.32 -9.36
CA GLU A 28 -4.35 -22.71 -10.66
C GLU A 28 -4.52 -21.58 -11.69
N HIS A 29 -5.69 -20.96 -11.77
CA HIS A 29 -5.95 -19.83 -12.65
C HIS A 29 -4.96 -18.67 -12.43
N TYR A 30 -4.71 -18.29 -11.17
CA TYR A 30 -3.76 -17.21 -10.89
C TYR A 30 -2.31 -17.63 -11.11
N LEU A 31 -1.93 -18.84 -10.80
CA LEU A 31 -0.58 -19.36 -11.07
C LEU A 31 -0.27 -19.36 -12.58
N GLU A 32 -1.20 -19.80 -13.42
CA GLU A 32 -1.07 -19.72 -14.88
C GLU A 32 -0.93 -18.28 -15.39
N ARG A 33 -1.70 -17.35 -14.82
CA ARG A 33 -1.59 -15.94 -15.18
C ARG A 33 -0.26 -15.33 -14.75
N ILE A 34 0.22 -15.68 -13.55
CA ILE A 34 1.53 -15.24 -13.04
C ILE A 34 2.64 -15.75 -13.96
N GLU A 35 2.64 -17.03 -14.31
CA GLU A 35 3.64 -17.60 -15.22
C GLU A 35 3.70 -16.87 -16.56
N ARG A 36 2.54 -16.51 -17.11
CA ARG A 36 2.45 -15.85 -18.41
C ARG A 36 2.83 -14.37 -18.36
N LEU A 37 2.38 -13.62 -17.36
CA LEU A 37 2.42 -12.15 -17.35
C LEU A 37 3.53 -11.56 -16.48
N ASN A 38 3.96 -12.27 -15.43
CA ASN A 38 4.98 -11.76 -14.51
C ASN A 38 6.32 -11.44 -15.19
N PRO A 39 6.82 -12.17 -16.18
CA PRO A 39 8.06 -11.81 -16.86
C PRO A 39 8.05 -10.41 -17.49
N GLY A 40 6.88 -9.92 -17.94
CA GLY A 40 6.73 -8.58 -18.49
C GLY A 40 6.39 -7.48 -17.47
N LEU A 41 5.98 -7.88 -16.26
CA LEU A 41 5.49 -6.95 -15.23
C LEU A 41 6.42 -6.82 -14.02
N GLY A 42 7.22 -7.83 -13.70
CA GLY A 42 8.07 -7.85 -12.50
C GLY A 42 7.29 -7.75 -11.19
N ALA A 43 6.05 -8.26 -11.16
CA ALA A 43 5.16 -8.13 -9.99
C ALA A 43 5.53 -9.08 -8.83
N PHE A 44 6.00 -10.27 -9.14
CA PHE A 44 6.42 -11.29 -8.17
C PHE A 44 7.91 -11.54 -8.26
N VAL A 45 8.60 -11.54 -7.12
CA VAL A 45 10.00 -11.96 -6.98
C VAL A 45 10.12 -13.45 -6.64
N THR A 46 9.14 -14.00 -5.93
CA THR A 46 9.08 -15.43 -5.58
C THR A 46 7.64 -15.91 -5.75
N VAL A 47 7.44 -17.00 -6.50
CA VAL A 47 6.15 -17.69 -6.64
C VAL A 47 6.20 -18.99 -5.83
N THR A 48 5.19 -19.22 -4.98
CA THR A 48 5.12 -20.39 -4.08
C THR A 48 4.05 -21.37 -4.53
N ALA A 49 4.11 -21.82 -5.80
CA ALA A 49 3.07 -22.61 -6.45
C ALA A 49 2.69 -23.88 -5.68
N ASP A 50 3.67 -24.71 -5.27
CA ASP A 50 3.41 -25.95 -4.54
C ASP A 50 2.71 -25.67 -3.20
N ARG A 51 3.18 -24.65 -2.47
CA ARG A 51 2.59 -24.24 -1.20
C ARG A 51 1.16 -23.73 -1.39
N ALA A 52 0.92 -22.89 -2.41
CA ALA A 52 -0.40 -22.38 -2.74
C ALA A 52 -1.40 -23.51 -3.04
N LEU A 53 -0.99 -24.50 -3.83
CA LEU A 53 -1.83 -25.65 -4.14
C LEU A 53 -2.08 -26.55 -2.92
N VAL A 54 -1.13 -26.70 -2.00
CA VAL A 54 -1.35 -27.42 -0.73
C VAL A 54 -2.38 -26.68 0.10
N GLN A 55 -2.22 -25.36 0.29
CA GLN A 55 -3.19 -24.53 1.02
C GLN A 55 -4.57 -24.55 0.36
N ALA A 56 -4.65 -24.54 -0.97
CA ALA A 56 -5.92 -24.63 -1.70
C ALA A 56 -6.67 -25.93 -1.39
N ARG A 57 -5.97 -27.07 -1.40
CA ARG A 57 -6.56 -28.38 -1.04
C ARG A 57 -6.99 -28.44 0.43
N GLU A 58 -6.25 -27.81 1.33
CA GLU A 58 -6.63 -27.68 2.75
C GLU A 58 -7.95 -26.89 2.90
N GLN A 59 -8.12 -25.81 2.14
CA GLN A 59 -9.37 -25.02 2.14
C GLN A 59 -10.52 -25.81 1.50
N GLU A 60 -10.30 -26.58 0.44
CA GLU A 60 -11.32 -27.51 -0.10
C GLU A 60 -11.76 -28.56 0.94
N ALA A 61 -10.80 -29.16 1.64
CA ALA A 61 -11.10 -30.13 2.69
C ALA A 61 -11.89 -29.50 3.84
N ARG A 62 -11.56 -28.26 4.22
CA ARG A 62 -12.28 -27.49 5.23
C ARG A 62 -13.71 -27.19 4.80
N LEU A 63 -13.93 -26.79 3.55
CA LEU A 63 -15.25 -26.59 2.97
C LEU A 63 -16.09 -27.89 3.00
N ALA A 64 -15.48 -29.01 2.62
CA ALA A 64 -16.16 -30.32 2.58
C ALA A 64 -16.50 -30.88 3.98
N ALA A 65 -15.73 -30.53 5.00
CA ALA A 65 -15.98 -30.96 6.39
C ALA A 65 -17.17 -30.25 7.06
N GLY A 66 -17.60 -29.13 6.53
CA GLY A 66 -18.93 -28.63 6.49
C GLY A 66 -19.60 -28.01 7.72
N ASP A 67 -19.13 -26.91 8.32
CA ASP A 67 -20.05 -25.98 8.97
C ASP A 67 -19.96 -24.62 8.27
N ALA A 68 -20.95 -24.34 7.40
CA ALA A 68 -20.97 -23.14 6.56
C ALA A 68 -20.95 -21.83 7.41
N GLU A 69 -21.40 -21.88 8.67
CA GLU A 69 -21.41 -20.76 9.59
C GLU A 69 -20.03 -20.39 10.16
N ASP A 70 -19.08 -21.36 10.23
CA ASP A 70 -17.74 -21.16 10.79
C ASP A 70 -16.64 -20.97 9.72
N LEU A 71 -17.01 -20.80 8.44
CA LEU A 71 -16.03 -20.62 7.38
C LEU A 71 -15.40 -19.23 7.42
N PRO A 72 -14.04 -19.13 7.26
CA PRO A 72 -13.36 -17.84 7.27
C PRO A 72 -13.84 -16.88 6.17
N PRO A 73 -13.78 -15.57 6.41
CA PRO A 73 -14.36 -14.57 5.50
C PRO A 73 -13.74 -14.58 4.10
N LEU A 74 -12.44 -14.90 3.96
CA LEU A 74 -11.71 -14.91 2.69
C LEU A 74 -11.31 -16.34 2.28
N LEU A 75 -12.15 -17.34 2.61
CA LEU A 75 -11.88 -18.74 2.32
C LEU A 75 -11.54 -18.96 0.84
N GLY A 76 -10.35 -19.50 0.58
CA GLY A 76 -9.88 -19.84 -0.76
C GLY A 76 -9.45 -18.67 -1.63
N VAL A 77 -9.40 -17.44 -1.10
CA VAL A 77 -9.00 -16.25 -1.84
C VAL A 77 -7.47 -16.12 -1.87
N PRO A 78 -6.84 -16.06 -3.06
CA PRO A 78 -5.39 -15.89 -3.17
C PRO A 78 -4.96 -14.46 -2.86
N ILE A 79 -4.04 -14.32 -1.88
CA ILE A 79 -3.47 -13.02 -1.46
C ILE A 79 -1.94 -13.13 -1.44
N PRO A 80 -1.22 -12.40 -2.30
CA PRO A 80 0.23 -12.32 -2.25
C PRO A 80 0.71 -11.39 -1.13
N ILE A 81 1.94 -11.66 -0.64
CA ILE A 81 2.58 -10.96 0.47
C ILE A 81 3.80 -10.18 -0.05
N LYS A 82 3.95 -8.92 0.37
CA LYS A 82 5.09 -8.09 0.02
C LYS A 82 6.41 -8.68 0.52
N ASP A 83 7.48 -8.55 -0.26
CA ASP A 83 8.79 -9.13 0.06
C ASP A 83 9.60 -8.33 1.12
N LEU A 84 8.89 -7.64 2.00
CA LEU A 84 9.39 -7.09 3.28
C LEU A 84 8.86 -7.85 4.50
N ASN A 85 7.85 -8.72 4.31
CA ASN A 85 7.22 -9.47 5.38
C ASN A 85 7.70 -10.92 5.40
N PHE A 86 7.88 -11.47 6.58
CA PHE A 86 8.29 -12.84 6.78
C PHE A 86 7.13 -13.82 6.56
N VAL A 87 7.41 -14.83 5.75
CA VAL A 87 6.59 -16.04 5.62
C VAL A 87 7.53 -17.20 5.87
N LYS A 88 7.28 -17.96 6.92
CA LYS A 88 8.15 -19.05 7.35
C LYS A 88 8.49 -19.99 6.21
N ASP A 89 9.78 -20.35 6.11
CA ASP A 89 10.33 -21.25 5.10
C ASP A 89 10.23 -20.74 3.64
N VAL A 90 9.96 -19.43 3.46
CA VAL A 90 9.95 -18.76 2.16
C VAL A 90 11.10 -17.77 2.08
N PRO A 91 11.81 -17.66 0.94
CA PRO A 91 12.82 -16.63 0.74
C PRO A 91 12.25 -15.24 0.94
N VAL A 92 13.01 -14.36 1.59
CA VAL A 92 12.74 -12.94 1.71
C VAL A 92 14.00 -12.16 1.37
N HIS A 93 13.92 -11.29 0.36
CA HIS A 93 15.06 -10.58 -0.18
C HIS A 93 15.11 -9.12 0.26
N PHE A 94 14.02 -8.57 0.81
CA PHE A 94 13.89 -7.13 1.10
C PHE A 94 14.24 -6.25 -0.12
N GLY A 95 14.03 -6.76 -1.35
CA GLY A 95 14.41 -6.10 -2.59
C GLY A 95 15.92 -5.96 -2.82
N SER A 96 16.77 -6.60 -2.02
CA SER A 96 18.24 -6.44 -1.99
C SER A 96 18.98 -7.72 -2.39
N ALA A 97 19.97 -7.59 -3.27
CA ALA A 97 20.90 -8.67 -3.59
C ALA A 97 21.79 -9.07 -2.39
N ALA A 98 21.87 -8.24 -1.34
CA ALA A 98 22.58 -8.59 -0.11
C ALA A 98 21.85 -9.67 0.72
N TYR A 99 20.55 -9.88 0.48
CA TYR A 99 19.75 -10.89 1.18
C TYR A 99 19.42 -12.11 0.30
N GLU A 100 20.09 -12.26 -0.83
CA GLU A 100 19.92 -13.43 -1.68
C GLU A 100 20.20 -14.73 -0.88
N GLY A 101 19.24 -15.66 -0.90
CA GLY A 101 19.32 -16.93 -0.16
C GLY A 101 18.87 -16.85 1.32
N PHE A 102 18.46 -15.69 1.82
CA PHE A 102 17.91 -15.61 3.16
C PHE A 102 16.47 -16.15 3.19
N VAL A 103 16.20 -17.09 4.11
CA VAL A 103 14.89 -17.72 4.29
C VAL A 103 14.30 -17.29 5.63
N ALA A 104 13.03 -16.88 5.62
CA ALA A 104 12.35 -16.38 6.82
C ALA A 104 12.22 -17.51 7.88
N PRO A 105 12.64 -17.27 9.15
CA PRO A 105 12.61 -18.28 10.20
C PRO A 105 11.22 -18.46 10.83
N ALA A 106 10.31 -17.49 10.66
CA ALA A 106 8.97 -17.46 11.21
C ALA A 106 8.00 -16.71 10.30
N ASP A 107 6.70 -16.84 10.55
CA ASP A 107 5.69 -15.95 9.96
C ASP A 107 5.63 -14.63 10.74
N ASP A 108 5.39 -13.52 10.05
CA ASP A 108 4.85 -12.32 10.69
C ASP A 108 3.41 -12.61 11.16
N SER A 109 3.01 -12.05 12.31
CA SER A 109 1.68 -12.32 12.87
C SER A 109 0.54 -11.90 11.93
N MET A 110 0.74 -10.87 11.13
CA MET A 110 -0.20 -10.48 10.07
C MET A 110 -0.36 -11.59 9.00
N VAL A 111 0.70 -12.33 8.67
CA VAL A 111 0.64 -13.48 7.74
C VAL A 111 -0.15 -14.64 8.35
N GLU A 112 0.03 -14.89 9.65
CA GLU A 112 -0.78 -15.88 10.38
C GLU A 112 -2.26 -15.51 10.34
N ARG A 113 -2.60 -14.24 10.57
CA ARG A 113 -3.98 -13.73 10.49
C ARG A 113 -4.61 -13.89 9.11
N LEU A 114 -3.86 -13.61 8.05
CA LEU A 114 -4.33 -13.83 6.68
C LEU A 114 -4.62 -15.31 6.43
N ARG A 115 -3.74 -16.22 6.89
CA ARG A 115 -3.97 -17.67 6.80
C ARG A 115 -5.21 -18.10 7.57
N ASP A 116 -5.43 -17.57 8.79
CA ASP A 116 -6.60 -17.85 9.62
C ASP A 116 -7.89 -17.35 8.95
N ALA A 117 -7.83 -16.25 8.21
CA ALA A 117 -8.91 -15.74 7.38
C ALA A 117 -9.20 -16.60 6.13
N GLY A 118 -8.45 -17.69 5.92
CA GLY A 118 -8.64 -18.67 4.84
C GLY A 118 -7.98 -18.28 3.52
N THR A 119 -7.10 -17.28 3.51
CA THR A 119 -6.41 -16.87 2.27
C THR A 119 -5.34 -17.88 1.84
N ILE A 120 -5.01 -17.86 0.56
CA ILE A 120 -3.98 -18.68 -0.07
C ILE A 120 -2.82 -17.79 -0.50
N MET A 121 -1.59 -18.13 -0.08
CA MET A 121 -0.42 -17.37 -0.45
C MET A 121 0.11 -17.77 -1.83
N LEU A 122 0.04 -16.88 -2.82
CA LEU A 122 0.58 -17.12 -4.17
C LEU A 122 2.11 -16.96 -4.25
N GLY A 123 2.68 -16.09 -3.40
CA GLY A 123 4.10 -15.76 -3.43
C GLY A 123 4.40 -14.40 -2.82
N LYS A 124 5.64 -13.93 -3.07
CA LYS A 124 6.16 -12.66 -2.60
C LYS A 124 6.14 -11.64 -3.73
N THR A 125 5.47 -10.49 -3.50
CA THR A 125 5.45 -9.40 -4.47
C THR A 125 6.70 -8.53 -4.36
N SER A 126 7.14 -8.03 -5.50
CA SER A 126 8.35 -7.23 -5.64
C SER A 126 8.28 -5.93 -4.85
N THR A 127 9.41 -5.55 -4.28
CA THR A 127 9.65 -4.31 -3.54
C THR A 127 11.05 -3.79 -3.88
N PRO A 128 11.30 -2.48 -3.84
CA PRO A 128 12.65 -1.95 -3.97
C PRO A 128 13.46 -2.24 -2.70
N GLU A 129 14.76 -2.00 -2.78
CA GLU A 129 15.71 -2.32 -1.72
C GLU A 129 15.32 -1.69 -0.38
N PHE A 130 15.11 -2.55 0.64
CA PHE A 130 14.63 -2.22 2.00
C PHE A 130 13.32 -1.42 2.05
N GLY A 131 12.58 -1.39 0.94
CA GLY A 131 11.35 -0.61 0.83
C GLY A 131 11.56 0.90 0.86
N MET A 132 12.79 1.39 0.69
CA MET A 132 13.14 2.80 0.81
C MET A 132 12.71 3.65 -0.40
N PRO A 133 12.91 3.21 -1.65
CA PRO A 133 12.46 3.96 -2.84
C PRO A 133 10.94 3.98 -3.02
N CYS A 134 10.43 5.07 -3.64
CA CYS A 134 9.03 5.19 -4.05
C CYS A 134 8.73 4.60 -5.45
N TYR A 135 9.66 3.81 -5.99
CA TYR A 135 9.60 3.07 -7.24
C TYR A 135 10.20 1.67 -7.02
N THR A 136 9.82 0.68 -7.85
CA THR A 136 10.21 -0.73 -7.63
C THR A 136 11.12 -1.19 -8.76
N GLU A 137 12.40 -0.92 -8.59
CA GLU A 137 13.49 -1.34 -9.47
C GLU A 137 14.62 -1.90 -8.59
N THR A 138 15.06 -3.13 -8.88
CA THR A 138 16.03 -3.89 -8.07
C THR A 138 17.09 -4.54 -8.94
N TYR A 139 18.12 -5.15 -8.34
CA TYR A 139 19.08 -6.02 -9.04
C TYR A 139 18.61 -7.49 -9.12
N LEU A 140 17.47 -7.83 -8.50
CA LEU A 140 16.99 -9.21 -8.40
C LEU A 140 16.13 -9.65 -9.59
N HIS A 141 15.48 -8.70 -10.25
CA HIS A 141 14.56 -8.96 -11.36
C HIS A 141 14.33 -7.70 -12.19
N GLU A 142 13.62 -7.85 -13.31
CA GLU A 142 13.19 -6.74 -14.15
C GLU A 142 12.38 -5.71 -13.34
N PRO A 143 12.44 -4.41 -13.73
CA PRO A 143 11.65 -3.35 -13.09
C PRO A 143 10.17 -3.68 -13.03
N THR A 144 9.52 -3.34 -11.92
CA THR A 144 8.08 -3.52 -11.77
C THR A 144 7.32 -2.42 -12.51
N ARG A 145 6.42 -2.83 -13.40
CA ARG A 145 5.74 -1.99 -14.38
C ARG A 145 4.25 -1.86 -14.06
N THR A 146 3.69 -0.65 -14.26
CA THR A 146 2.23 -0.52 -14.19
C THR A 146 1.58 -1.25 -15.38
N PRO A 147 0.53 -2.07 -15.13
CA PRO A 147 -0.16 -2.78 -16.21
C PRO A 147 -0.87 -1.87 -17.23
N TRP A 148 -1.08 -0.61 -16.90
CA TRP A 148 -1.73 0.38 -17.78
C TRP A 148 -0.82 0.83 -18.91
N ASP A 149 0.49 0.88 -18.68
CA ASP A 149 1.54 1.12 -19.67
C ASP A 149 2.83 0.48 -19.17
N THR A 150 3.23 -0.63 -19.78
CA THR A 150 4.41 -1.40 -19.36
C THR A 150 5.76 -0.70 -19.63
N THR A 151 5.77 0.49 -20.17
CA THR A 151 6.97 1.35 -20.23
C THR A 151 7.15 2.19 -18.97
N ARG A 152 6.17 2.17 -18.06
CA ARG A 152 6.11 3.02 -16.87
C ARG A 152 6.19 2.23 -15.57
N SER A 153 6.70 2.89 -14.53
CA SER A 153 6.88 2.35 -13.20
C SER A 153 5.55 2.07 -12.50
N ALA A 154 5.47 0.97 -11.75
CA ALA A 154 4.37 0.65 -10.85
C ALA A 154 4.42 1.43 -9.53
N GLY A 155 5.37 2.37 -9.40
CA GLY A 155 5.60 3.03 -8.12
C GLY A 155 6.21 2.10 -7.07
N GLY A 156 6.21 2.53 -5.83
CA GLY A 156 6.81 1.77 -4.72
C GLY A 156 6.46 2.35 -3.33
N SER A 157 6.85 1.61 -2.32
CA SER A 157 7.62 0.37 -2.35
C SER A 157 6.77 -0.90 -2.51
N SER A 158 5.43 -0.86 -2.49
CA SER A 158 4.56 -2.00 -2.77
C SER A 158 4.19 -2.09 -4.27
N GLY A 159 5.15 -1.80 -5.18
CA GLY A 159 4.91 -1.78 -6.63
C GLY A 159 4.49 -3.13 -7.17
N GLY A 160 5.11 -4.22 -6.68
CA GLY A 160 4.72 -5.58 -7.07
C GLY A 160 3.28 -5.92 -6.69
N ALA A 161 2.82 -5.51 -5.51
CA ALA A 161 1.44 -5.68 -5.06
C ALA A 161 0.47 -4.88 -5.95
N GLY A 162 0.80 -3.61 -6.25
CA GLY A 162 0.02 -2.77 -7.16
C GLY A 162 -0.09 -3.37 -8.56
N ALA A 163 1.04 -3.76 -9.15
CA ALA A 163 1.09 -4.39 -10.47
C ALA A 163 0.31 -5.72 -10.51
N ALA A 164 0.46 -6.57 -9.47
CA ALA A 164 -0.24 -7.85 -9.40
C ALA A 164 -1.76 -7.69 -9.39
N VAL A 165 -2.30 -6.81 -8.55
CA VAL A 165 -3.75 -6.56 -8.47
C VAL A 165 -4.26 -5.91 -9.75
N ALA A 166 -3.56 -4.92 -10.27
CA ALA A 166 -3.99 -4.22 -11.47
C ALA A 166 -3.91 -5.10 -12.73
N ALA A 167 -3.03 -6.09 -12.80
CA ALA A 167 -2.94 -7.04 -13.92
C ALA A 167 -3.84 -8.27 -13.74
N GLY A 168 -4.65 -8.35 -12.68
CA GLY A 168 -5.45 -9.55 -12.41
C GLY A 168 -4.62 -10.78 -12.10
N LEU A 169 -3.45 -10.64 -11.45
CA LEU A 169 -2.63 -11.73 -10.92
C LEU A 169 -2.99 -12.08 -9.47
N ALA A 170 -3.84 -11.30 -8.86
CA ALA A 170 -4.49 -11.52 -7.58
C ALA A 170 -5.69 -10.58 -7.45
N PRO A 171 -6.74 -10.94 -6.69
CA PRO A 171 -7.90 -10.07 -6.50
C PRO A 171 -7.60 -8.87 -5.61
N ALA A 172 -6.75 -9.06 -4.63
CA ALA A 172 -6.22 -8.07 -3.71
C ALA A 172 -4.83 -8.48 -3.24
N ALA A 173 -4.07 -7.58 -2.61
CA ALA A 173 -2.72 -7.86 -2.13
C ALA A 173 -2.42 -7.14 -0.81
N GLN A 174 -1.53 -7.74 -0.02
CA GLN A 174 -0.93 -7.07 1.12
C GLN A 174 0.22 -6.17 0.65
N GLY A 175 0.29 -4.96 1.21
CA GLY A 175 1.39 -4.02 1.06
C GLY A 175 1.81 -3.43 2.39
N SER A 176 2.82 -2.54 2.39
CA SER A 176 3.21 -1.75 3.56
C SER A 176 3.51 -0.30 3.15
N ASP A 177 3.39 0.63 4.09
CA ASP A 177 3.46 2.06 3.83
C ASP A 177 4.22 2.77 4.96
N GLY A 178 5.46 3.21 4.69
CA GLY A 178 6.29 3.97 5.61
C GLY A 178 6.37 5.47 5.26
N ALA A 179 6.07 5.82 3.99
CA ALA A 179 6.04 7.20 3.49
C ALA A 179 5.15 7.35 2.24
N GLY A 180 4.18 6.44 2.05
CA GLY A 180 3.29 6.42 0.88
C GLY A 180 3.29 5.08 0.12
N SER A 181 3.98 4.07 0.62
CA SER A 181 4.28 2.85 -0.14
C SER A 181 3.10 1.89 -0.40
N ILE A 182 1.89 2.15 0.09
CA ILE A 182 0.62 1.59 -0.38
C ILE A 182 -0.03 2.56 -1.36
N ARG A 183 -0.10 3.83 -0.99
CA ARG A 183 -0.86 4.88 -1.67
C ARG A 183 -0.24 5.26 -3.01
N ILE A 184 1.09 5.33 -3.09
CA ILE A 184 1.83 5.63 -4.34
C ILE A 184 1.55 4.55 -5.40
N PRO A 185 1.83 3.25 -5.17
CA PRO A 185 1.50 2.22 -6.15
C PRO A 185 0.00 2.10 -6.42
N ALA A 186 -0.87 2.34 -5.42
CA ALA A 186 -2.31 2.41 -5.66
C ALA A 186 -2.67 3.52 -6.65
N SER A 187 -2.07 4.71 -6.55
CA SER A 187 -2.29 5.82 -7.47
C SER A 187 -1.86 5.48 -8.90
N VAL A 188 -0.62 5.01 -9.07
CA VAL A 188 -0.04 4.76 -10.41
C VAL A 188 -0.49 3.44 -11.05
N CYS A 189 -1.12 2.55 -10.29
CA CYS A 189 -1.72 1.31 -10.80
C CYS A 189 -3.25 1.34 -10.85
N GLY A 190 -3.89 2.47 -10.50
CA GLY A 190 -5.34 2.63 -10.58
C GLY A 190 -6.11 1.80 -9.54
N LEU A 191 -5.63 1.75 -8.30
CA LEU A 191 -6.19 0.93 -7.23
C LEU A 191 -6.65 1.75 -6.03
N TYR A 192 -7.55 1.18 -5.26
CA TYR A 192 -7.86 1.61 -3.91
C TYR A 192 -6.83 0.99 -2.94
N GLY A 193 -6.18 1.83 -2.17
CA GLY A 193 -5.17 1.40 -1.19
C GLY A 193 -5.41 2.05 0.16
N ILE A 194 -5.38 1.28 1.24
CA ILE A 194 -5.57 1.77 2.61
C ILE A 194 -4.24 1.70 3.36
N LYS A 195 -3.70 2.87 3.75
CA LYS A 195 -2.76 2.97 4.84
C LYS A 195 -3.55 3.14 6.14
N PRO A 196 -3.65 2.13 7.00
CA PRO A 196 -4.42 2.27 8.23
C PRO A 196 -3.71 3.15 9.27
N SER A 197 -4.36 3.39 10.37
CA SER A 197 -3.78 4.08 11.53
C SER A 197 -2.56 3.33 12.07
N ARG A 198 -1.58 4.07 12.57
CA ARG A 198 -0.46 3.51 13.33
C ARG A 198 -1.00 2.61 14.45
N GLY A 199 -0.42 1.41 14.61
CA GLY A 199 -0.84 0.46 15.62
C GLY A 199 -2.15 -0.28 15.30
N ARG A 200 -2.62 -0.25 14.04
CA ARG A 200 -3.76 -1.06 13.59
C ARG A 200 -3.38 -2.50 13.28
N ILE A 201 -2.18 -2.69 12.74
CA ILE A 201 -1.64 -3.98 12.36
C ILE A 201 -0.28 -4.13 13.02
N SER A 202 -0.09 -5.22 13.75
CA SER A 202 1.15 -5.53 14.44
C SER A 202 2.27 -5.86 13.45
N SER A 203 3.49 -5.47 13.79
CA SER A 203 4.73 -5.88 13.09
C SER A 203 5.44 -7.05 13.76
N ALA A 204 4.84 -7.63 14.81
CA ALA A 204 5.39 -8.77 15.56
C ALA A 204 5.51 -10.03 14.65
N PRO A 205 6.34 -11.02 15.02
CA PRO A 205 7.13 -11.05 16.25
C PRO A 205 8.54 -10.44 16.08
N ILE A 206 8.99 -10.14 14.87
CA ILE A 206 10.42 -9.90 14.60
C ILE A 206 10.72 -8.42 14.35
N MET A 207 9.87 -7.72 13.62
CA MET A 207 10.15 -6.34 13.21
C MET A 207 9.73 -5.34 14.29
N PRO A 208 10.67 -4.53 14.83
CA PRO A 208 10.32 -3.47 15.76
C PRO A 208 9.71 -2.27 15.03
N ASP A 209 8.69 -1.64 15.63
CA ASP A 209 8.11 -0.39 15.15
C ASP A 209 8.51 0.79 16.05
N LEU A 210 9.82 1.09 16.10
CA LEU A 210 10.37 2.07 17.04
C LEU A 210 9.94 3.51 16.73
N ALA A 211 9.82 3.88 15.48
CA ALA A 211 9.46 5.25 15.08
C ALA A 211 8.00 5.39 14.63
N GLY A 212 7.26 4.29 14.50
CA GLY A 212 5.84 4.30 14.17
C GLY A 212 5.50 4.87 12.81
N LEU A 213 6.41 4.82 11.84
CA LEU A 213 6.13 5.33 10.48
C LEU A 213 5.49 4.28 9.60
N SER A 214 5.91 3.02 9.72
CA SER A 214 5.47 1.96 8.82
C SER A 214 4.22 1.25 9.33
N THR A 215 3.34 0.89 8.41
CA THR A 215 2.20 0.01 8.68
C THR A 215 1.92 -0.86 7.48
N SER A 216 1.42 -2.08 7.69
CA SER A 216 0.85 -2.90 6.61
C SER A 216 -0.55 -2.44 6.25
N GLY A 217 -1.03 -2.80 5.05
CA GLY A 217 -2.39 -2.50 4.63
C GLY A 217 -2.71 -3.08 3.25
N PRO A 218 -3.98 -3.06 2.85
CA PRO A 218 -4.48 -3.67 1.61
C PRO A 218 -4.35 -2.75 0.38
N LEU A 219 -4.16 -3.41 -0.78
CA LEU A 219 -4.41 -2.85 -2.11
C LEU A 219 -5.48 -3.72 -2.80
N ALA A 220 -6.52 -3.09 -3.35
CA ALA A 220 -7.62 -3.79 -4.03
C ALA A 220 -8.19 -2.92 -5.16
N ARG A 221 -9.04 -3.53 -6.01
CA ARG A 221 -9.74 -2.80 -7.09
C ARG A 221 -10.96 -2.02 -6.59
N ASN A 222 -11.48 -2.37 -5.42
CA ASN A 222 -12.71 -1.82 -4.84
C ASN A 222 -12.57 -1.66 -3.32
N VAL A 223 -13.47 -0.87 -2.73
CA VAL A 223 -13.46 -0.55 -1.31
C VAL A 223 -13.80 -1.76 -0.44
N ALA A 224 -14.75 -2.58 -0.85
CA ALA A 224 -15.24 -3.70 -0.04
C ALA A 224 -14.16 -4.78 0.16
N ASP A 225 -13.42 -5.14 -0.89
CA ASP A 225 -12.31 -6.10 -0.81
C ASP A 225 -11.19 -5.57 0.08
N ALA A 226 -10.86 -4.27 -0.04
CA ALA A 226 -9.83 -3.66 0.80
C ALA A 226 -10.25 -3.63 2.28
N ALA A 227 -11.51 -3.33 2.57
CA ALA A 227 -12.04 -3.35 3.93
C ALA A 227 -12.04 -4.76 4.54
N ALA A 228 -12.42 -5.78 3.77
CA ALA A 228 -12.39 -7.18 4.22
C ALA A 228 -10.96 -7.67 4.46
N LEU A 229 -10.01 -7.27 3.61
CA LEU A 229 -8.60 -7.61 3.80
C LEU A 229 -8.02 -6.87 5.00
N LEU A 230 -8.43 -5.63 5.26
CA LEU A 230 -8.05 -4.89 6.48
C LEU A 230 -8.59 -5.57 7.75
N ASP A 231 -9.83 -6.07 7.75
CA ASP A 231 -10.39 -6.85 8.87
C ASP A 231 -9.53 -8.10 9.15
N ALA A 232 -9.12 -8.82 8.11
CA ALA A 232 -8.27 -10.00 8.24
C ALA A 232 -6.88 -9.68 8.82
N MET A 233 -6.34 -8.49 8.53
CA MET A 233 -4.99 -8.08 8.93
C MET A 233 -4.96 -7.36 10.28
N ALA A 234 -6.05 -6.70 10.69
CA ALA A 234 -6.10 -5.83 11.86
C ALA A 234 -6.00 -6.62 13.17
N HIS A 235 -4.92 -6.41 13.91
CA HIS A 235 -4.68 -7.03 15.21
C HIS A 235 -3.52 -6.35 15.95
N ASN A 236 -3.44 -6.60 17.26
CA ASN A 236 -2.29 -6.24 18.08
C ASN A 236 -1.75 -7.48 18.80
N ASN A 237 -0.47 -7.47 19.08
CA ASN A 237 0.21 -8.49 19.89
C ASN A 237 0.70 -7.89 21.21
N PRO A 238 0.87 -8.72 22.25
CA PRO A 238 1.53 -8.29 23.47
C PRO A 238 2.94 -7.74 23.18
N GLY A 239 3.21 -6.52 23.64
CA GLY A 239 4.49 -5.84 23.42
C GLY A 239 4.49 -4.83 22.27
N ASP A 240 3.44 -4.72 21.47
CA ASP A 240 3.30 -3.64 20.50
C ASP A 240 3.33 -2.27 21.19
N LEU A 241 4.08 -1.32 20.62
CA LEU A 241 4.20 0.04 21.17
C LEU A 241 2.97 0.91 20.89
N TYR A 242 2.27 0.65 19.81
CA TYR A 242 1.13 1.43 19.34
C TYR A 242 -0.11 0.56 19.19
N HIS A 243 -1.24 1.09 19.65
CA HIS A 243 -2.53 0.44 19.56
C HIS A 243 -3.57 1.42 19.00
N ALA A 244 -4.16 1.10 17.86
CA ALA A 244 -5.29 1.86 17.36
C ALA A 244 -6.61 1.36 18.00
N PRO A 245 -7.58 2.26 18.25
CA PRO A 245 -8.88 1.86 18.80
C PRO A 245 -9.61 0.91 17.86
N ALA A 246 -10.34 -0.05 18.39
CA ALA A 246 -11.17 -0.96 17.59
C ALA A 246 -12.22 -0.18 16.77
N PRO A 247 -12.60 -0.65 15.56
CA PRO A 247 -13.65 -0.01 14.78
C PRO A 247 -14.98 -0.05 15.54
N ALA A 248 -15.70 1.08 15.58
CA ALA A 248 -16.92 1.22 16.37
C ALA A 248 -18.06 0.26 15.93
N LEU A 249 -18.07 -0.18 14.67
CA LEU A 249 -19.02 -1.15 14.13
C LEU A 249 -18.54 -2.60 14.23
N GLY A 250 -17.43 -2.86 14.91
CA GLY A 250 -16.87 -4.20 15.11
C GLY A 250 -15.99 -4.69 13.97
N SER A 251 -16.19 -4.23 12.73
CA SER A 251 -15.36 -4.55 11.56
C SER A 251 -15.27 -3.37 10.60
N PHE A 252 -14.24 -3.35 9.74
CA PHE A 252 -14.08 -2.36 8.67
C PHE A 252 -15.03 -2.63 7.51
N SER A 253 -15.32 -3.90 7.21
CA SER A 253 -16.31 -4.30 6.20
C SER A 253 -17.71 -3.75 6.49
N ALA A 254 -18.07 -3.54 7.77
CA ALA A 254 -19.36 -2.97 8.15
C ALA A 254 -19.53 -1.49 7.74
N TYR A 255 -18.44 -0.82 7.36
CA TYR A 255 -18.48 0.55 6.83
C TYR A 255 -18.57 0.60 5.31
N ALA A 256 -18.21 -0.47 4.60
CA ALA A 256 -18.34 -0.54 3.15
C ALA A 256 -19.82 -0.52 2.74
N GLY A 257 -20.18 0.44 1.86
CA GLY A 257 -21.56 0.66 1.44
C GLY A 257 -22.46 1.42 2.43
N ARG A 258 -21.93 1.81 3.60
CA ARG A 258 -22.65 2.63 4.56
C ARG A 258 -22.62 4.10 4.13
N ASP A 259 -23.74 4.80 4.29
CA ASP A 259 -23.79 6.25 4.11
C ASP A 259 -22.92 6.95 5.17
N PRO A 260 -21.92 7.76 4.75
CA PRO A 260 -21.08 8.51 5.69
C PRO A 260 -21.80 9.71 6.33
N GLY A 261 -22.99 10.07 5.85
CA GLY A 261 -23.65 11.34 6.18
C GLY A 261 -22.95 12.54 5.53
N ARG A 262 -23.35 13.75 5.95
CA ARG A 262 -22.69 14.98 5.49
C ARG A 262 -21.40 15.20 6.28
N LEU A 263 -20.28 15.25 5.59
CA LEU A 263 -18.94 15.44 6.16
C LEU A 263 -18.41 16.84 5.86
N ARG A 264 -17.51 17.32 6.72
CA ARG A 264 -16.64 18.48 6.48
C ARG A 264 -15.28 17.97 6.02
N ILE A 265 -14.86 18.37 4.84
CA ILE A 265 -13.63 17.90 4.20
C ILE A 265 -12.71 19.10 3.96
N ALA A 266 -11.54 19.09 4.58
CA ALA A 266 -10.49 20.04 4.24
C ALA A 266 -9.81 19.62 2.93
N ARG A 267 -9.28 20.58 2.16
CA ARG A 267 -8.48 20.27 0.97
C ARG A 267 -7.23 21.14 0.85
N PHE A 268 -6.14 20.58 0.33
CA PHE A 268 -4.95 21.33 -0.05
C PHE A 268 -4.18 20.61 -1.17
N ALA A 269 -3.48 21.37 -2.02
CA ALA A 269 -2.65 20.83 -3.09
C ALA A 269 -1.24 21.42 -3.14
N THR A 270 -0.88 22.27 -2.19
CA THR A 270 0.47 22.86 -2.10
C THR A 270 1.42 21.87 -1.41
N PRO A 271 2.50 21.39 -2.10
CA PRO A 271 3.48 20.51 -1.49
C PRO A 271 4.31 21.21 -0.39
N ALA A 272 4.65 20.47 0.69
CA ALA A 272 5.59 20.96 1.70
C ALA A 272 7.06 20.84 1.24
N VAL A 273 7.36 19.97 0.27
CA VAL A 273 8.72 19.75 -0.27
C VAL A 273 9.09 20.89 -1.21
N PRO A 274 10.19 21.62 -0.97
CA PRO A 274 10.63 22.71 -1.84
C PRO A 274 10.91 22.24 -3.27
N GLY A 275 10.45 23.01 -4.25
CA GLY A 275 10.64 22.72 -5.68
C GLY A 275 9.79 21.56 -6.22
N ALA A 276 8.86 21.02 -5.43
CA ALA A 276 7.88 20.07 -5.94
C ALA A 276 6.77 20.83 -6.70
N GLU A 277 6.52 20.41 -7.94
CA GLU A 277 5.48 20.97 -8.81
C GLU A 277 4.46 19.89 -9.13
N VAL A 278 3.17 20.23 -9.01
CA VAL A 278 2.06 19.31 -9.27
C VAL A 278 1.69 19.41 -10.75
N HIS A 279 1.71 18.27 -11.44
CA HIS A 279 1.35 18.17 -12.86
C HIS A 279 -0.09 18.64 -13.11
N PRO A 280 -0.39 19.32 -14.24
CA PRO A 280 -1.74 19.79 -14.53
C PRO A 280 -2.83 18.73 -14.48
N ASP A 281 -2.56 17.49 -14.94
CA ASP A 281 -3.52 16.39 -14.88
C ASP A 281 -3.80 15.95 -13.44
N VAL A 282 -2.78 16.02 -12.55
CA VAL A 282 -2.94 15.71 -11.13
C VAL A 282 -3.77 16.79 -10.42
N LEU A 283 -3.55 18.06 -10.78
CA LEU A 283 -4.40 19.16 -10.28
C LEU A 283 -5.84 19.02 -10.80
N ALA A 284 -6.03 18.65 -12.07
CA ALA A 284 -7.36 18.40 -12.62
C ALA A 284 -8.08 17.24 -11.90
N ALA A 285 -7.35 16.17 -11.56
CA ALA A 285 -7.88 15.07 -10.76
C ALA A 285 -8.32 15.52 -9.36
N TYR A 286 -7.50 16.33 -8.70
CA TYR A 286 -7.79 16.89 -7.38
C TYR A 286 -9.02 17.82 -7.40
N GLU A 287 -9.12 18.73 -8.37
CA GLU A 287 -10.29 19.62 -8.53
C GLU A 287 -11.56 18.82 -8.87
N SER A 288 -11.46 17.82 -9.73
CA SER A 288 -12.58 16.93 -10.07
C SER A 288 -13.07 16.15 -8.84
N ALA A 289 -12.16 15.65 -8.01
CA ALA A 289 -12.50 14.96 -6.77
C ALA A 289 -13.18 15.90 -5.77
N SER A 290 -12.69 17.14 -5.66
CA SER A 290 -13.31 18.17 -4.81
C SER A 290 -14.76 18.45 -5.24
N ALA A 291 -14.97 18.71 -6.54
CA ALA A 291 -16.30 18.96 -7.08
C ALA A 291 -17.24 17.75 -6.92
N LEU A 292 -16.72 16.53 -7.06
CA LEU A 292 -17.48 15.29 -6.82
C LEU A 292 -17.95 15.21 -5.35
N LEU A 293 -17.07 15.46 -4.38
CA LEU A 293 -17.39 15.43 -2.96
C LEU A 293 -18.46 16.49 -2.61
N GLU A 294 -18.36 17.71 -3.17
CA GLU A 294 -19.39 18.74 -3.02
C GLU A 294 -20.73 18.30 -3.62
N SER A 295 -20.73 17.67 -4.81
CA SER A 295 -21.94 17.15 -5.47
C SER A 295 -22.61 16.04 -4.69
N LEU A 296 -21.86 15.30 -3.87
CA LEU A 296 -22.35 14.28 -2.94
C LEU A 296 -22.90 14.85 -1.62
N GLY A 297 -22.85 16.18 -1.46
CA GLY A 297 -23.44 16.90 -0.33
C GLY A 297 -22.48 17.18 0.83
N HIS A 298 -21.18 16.92 0.65
CA HIS A 298 -20.16 17.27 1.64
C HIS A 298 -19.80 18.75 1.59
N GLU A 299 -19.26 19.27 2.69
CA GLU A 299 -18.71 20.60 2.78
C GLU A 299 -17.21 20.55 2.57
N VAL A 300 -16.72 21.15 1.48
CA VAL A 300 -15.29 21.13 1.12
C VAL A 300 -14.69 22.52 1.29
N GLU A 301 -13.62 22.63 2.06
CA GLU A 301 -12.98 23.88 2.42
C GLU A 301 -11.46 23.82 2.15
N GLU A 302 -10.94 24.81 1.44
CA GLU A 302 -9.50 24.91 1.20
C GLU A 302 -8.77 25.43 2.44
N ILE A 303 -7.71 24.74 2.83
CA ILE A 303 -6.86 25.09 3.96
C ILE A 303 -5.39 25.24 3.52
N ALA A 304 -4.59 25.92 4.33
CA ALA A 304 -3.15 25.85 4.20
C ALA A 304 -2.66 24.41 4.49
N PRO A 305 -1.55 23.95 3.86
CA PRO A 305 -0.98 22.66 4.18
C PRO A 305 -0.78 22.48 5.69
N PRO A 306 -1.23 21.36 6.29
CA PRO A 306 -1.16 21.17 7.75
C PRO A 306 0.28 21.03 8.28
N PHE A 307 1.23 20.71 7.39
CA PHE A 307 2.66 20.66 7.68
C PHE A 307 3.40 21.62 6.77
N GLY A 308 4.30 22.43 7.35
CA GLY A 308 5.17 23.36 6.63
C GLY A 308 6.45 22.67 6.12
N PRO A 309 7.27 23.40 5.33
CA PRO A 309 8.53 22.86 4.80
C PRO A 309 9.60 22.59 5.85
N ASP A 310 9.48 23.15 7.03
CA ASP A 310 10.38 22.99 8.19
C ASP A 310 10.42 21.57 8.75
N VAL A 311 9.38 20.77 8.51
CA VAL A 311 9.35 19.34 8.93
C VAL A 311 10.14 18.43 7.99
N VAL A 312 10.39 18.87 6.75
CA VAL A 312 11.04 18.03 5.73
C VAL A 312 12.44 17.57 6.13
N PRO A 313 13.35 18.46 6.60
CA PRO A 313 14.69 18.03 7.04
C PRO A 313 14.65 17.02 8.19
N GLU A 314 13.70 17.16 9.11
CA GLU A 314 13.57 16.26 10.26
C GLU A 314 13.03 14.88 9.85
N PHE A 315 12.09 14.84 8.91
CA PHE A 315 11.65 13.58 8.30
C PHE A 315 12.81 12.89 7.55
N VAL A 316 13.61 13.64 6.80
CA VAL A 316 14.78 13.12 6.07
C VAL A 316 15.79 12.47 7.01
N LYS A 317 16.10 13.07 8.17
CA LYS A 317 16.97 12.44 9.19
C LYS A 317 16.42 11.10 9.66
N MET A 318 15.12 11.03 9.95
CA MET A 318 14.49 9.77 10.32
C MET A 318 14.56 8.75 9.16
N TRP A 319 14.29 9.17 7.93
CA TRP A 319 14.32 8.29 6.76
C TRP A 319 15.72 7.72 6.50
N PHE A 320 16.78 8.53 6.62
CA PHE A 320 18.16 8.06 6.56
C PHE A 320 18.45 7.02 7.64
N SER A 321 18.06 7.28 8.89
CA SER A 321 18.22 6.32 9.99
C SER A 321 17.49 4.99 9.74
N PHE A 322 16.33 5.03 9.11
CA PHE A 322 15.55 3.82 8.73
C PHE A 322 16.29 2.92 7.75
N SER A 323 17.08 3.48 6.83
CA SER A 323 17.85 2.68 5.88
C SER A 323 18.88 1.77 6.57
N CYS A 324 19.25 2.08 7.82
CA CYS A 324 20.20 1.31 8.64
C CYS A 324 19.51 0.21 9.46
N MET A 325 18.19 0.12 9.47
CA MET A 325 17.45 -0.89 10.29
C MET A 325 17.65 -2.33 9.80
N HIS A 326 17.94 -2.51 8.51
CA HIS A 326 18.29 -3.83 7.98
C HIS A 326 19.80 -4.06 8.15
N PRO A 327 20.22 -5.07 8.96
CA PRO A 327 21.63 -5.37 9.12
C PRO A 327 22.22 -5.88 7.79
N VAL A 328 23.30 -5.26 7.34
CA VAL A 328 24.06 -5.73 6.17
C VAL A 328 25.49 -5.97 6.63
N ALA A 329 26.01 -7.16 6.37
CA ALA A 329 27.40 -7.48 6.68
C ALA A 329 28.34 -6.67 5.76
N GLU A 330 29.50 -6.25 6.25
CA GLU A 330 30.44 -5.37 5.55
C GLU A 330 30.81 -5.90 4.14
N GLU A 331 30.98 -7.20 4.02
CA GLU A 331 31.29 -7.87 2.75
C GLU A 331 30.12 -7.85 1.74
N LEU A 332 28.89 -7.57 2.18
CA LEU A 332 27.68 -7.49 1.35
C LEU A 332 27.29 -6.05 1.00
N GLU A 333 27.85 -5.03 1.68
CA GLU A 333 27.59 -3.61 1.36
C GLU A 333 27.82 -3.28 -0.13
N PRO A 334 28.84 -3.83 -0.83
CA PRO A 334 29.02 -3.60 -2.28
C PRO A 334 27.90 -4.13 -3.17
N LYS A 335 26.99 -4.98 -2.67
CA LYS A 335 25.82 -5.46 -3.40
C LYS A 335 24.62 -4.50 -3.36
N LEU A 336 24.68 -3.48 -2.50
CA LEU A 336 23.61 -2.50 -2.36
C LEU A 336 23.53 -1.59 -3.60
N ARG A 337 22.34 -1.13 -3.89
CA ARG A 337 22.11 -0.11 -4.91
C ARG A 337 22.72 1.24 -4.48
N PRO A 338 23.16 2.08 -5.42
CA PRO A 338 23.79 3.37 -5.11
C PRO A 338 22.98 4.25 -4.17
N LEU A 339 21.65 4.34 -4.38
CA LEU A 339 20.77 5.11 -3.51
C LEU A 339 20.76 4.55 -2.07
N THR A 340 20.66 3.23 -1.92
CA THR A 340 20.63 2.60 -0.59
C THR A 340 21.94 2.79 0.14
N ALA A 341 23.07 2.60 -0.53
CA ALA A 341 24.40 2.84 0.05
C ALA A 341 24.53 4.30 0.52
N TRP A 342 24.09 5.26 -0.31
CA TRP A 342 24.10 6.68 0.01
C TRP A 342 23.19 7.05 1.20
N LEU A 343 21.96 6.47 1.27
CA LEU A 343 21.05 6.65 2.40
C LEU A 343 21.67 6.14 3.70
N ARG A 344 22.27 4.94 3.68
CA ARG A 344 22.90 4.30 4.84
C ARG A 344 24.12 5.07 5.34
N GLU A 345 24.98 5.55 4.44
CA GLU A 345 26.11 6.41 4.81
C GLU A 345 25.65 7.62 5.65
N ARG A 346 24.58 8.28 5.22
CA ARG A 346 23.99 9.42 5.94
C ARG A 346 23.27 9.00 7.22
N GLY A 347 22.60 7.86 7.20
CA GLY A 347 21.95 7.30 8.38
C GLY A 347 22.92 6.97 9.49
N HIS A 348 24.07 6.38 9.17
CA HIS A 348 25.15 6.11 10.13
C HIS A 348 25.82 7.37 10.70
N ALA A 349 25.73 8.49 10.00
CA ALA A 349 26.26 9.77 10.47
C ALA A 349 25.32 10.49 11.46
N ILE A 350 24.06 10.07 11.58
CA ILE A 350 23.08 10.69 12.49
C ILE A 350 23.27 10.14 13.90
N SER A 351 23.55 11.03 14.85
CA SER A 351 23.66 10.67 16.26
C SER A 351 22.30 10.39 16.90
N ALA A 352 22.28 9.61 17.99
CA ALA A 352 21.06 9.38 18.76
C ALA A 352 20.38 10.67 19.26
N PRO A 353 21.10 11.71 19.74
CA PRO A 353 20.47 12.99 20.07
C PRO A 353 19.80 13.68 18.87
N GLU A 354 20.42 13.67 17.69
CA GLU A 354 19.84 14.26 16.47
C GLU A 354 18.57 13.52 16.04
N PHE A 355 18.58 12.17 16.09
CA PHE A 355 17.39 11.35 15.81
C PHE A 355 16.23 11.67 16.78
N LEU A 356 16.52 11.74 18.10
CA LEU A 356 15.53 12.08 19.11
C LEU A 356 14.98 13.49 18.94
N GLN A 357 15.85 14.45 18.55
CA GLN A 357 15.42 15.82 18.26
C GLN A 357 14.50 15.86 17.04
N ALA A 358 14.84 15.15 15.97
CA ALA A 358 14.00 15.05 14.78
C ALA A 358 12.63 14.45 15.10
N GLN A 359 12.60 13.34 15.85
CA GLN A 359 11.37 12.71 16.29
C GLN A 359 10.52 13.65 17.16
N SER A 360 11.13 14.38 18.09
CA SER A 360 10.45 15.36 18.94
C SER A 360 9.82 16.50 18.13
N THR A 361 10.57 17.05 17.15
CA THR A 361 10.10 18.12 16.27
C THR A 361 8.91 17.64 15.43
N LEU A 362 8.98 16.45 14.85
CA LEU A 362 7.87 15.88 14.08
C LEU A 362 6.63 15.59 14.94
N GLN A 363 6.79 15.14 16.18
CA GLN A 363 5.67 14.97 17.10
C GLN A 363 5.00 16.30 17.45
N LEU A 364 5.80 17.34 17.67
CA LEU A 364 5.27 18.69 17.94
C LEU A 364 4.52 19.24 16.72
N ALA A 365 5.12 19.15 15.53
CA ALA A 365 4.48 19.54 14.28
C ALA A 365 3.16 18.79 14.05
N THR A 366 3.14 17.49 14.35
CA THR A 366 1.93 16.65 14.28
C THR A 366 0.82 17.22 15.18
N ARG A 367 1.12 17.61 16.41
CA ARG A 367 0.11 18.18 17.32
C ARG A 367 -0.51 19.46 16.76
N PHE A 368 0.31 20.35 16.17
CA PHE A 368 -0.20 21.58 15.54
C PHE A 368 -1.02 21.25 14.29
N ALA A 369 -0.57 20.33 13.43
CA ALA A 369 -1.30 19.92 12.24
C ALA A 369 -2.67 19.31 12.60
N LEU A 370 -2.74 18.47 13.63
CA LEU A 370 -3.99 17.89 14.09
C LEU A 370 -4.95 18.91 14.66
N LEU A 371 -4.48 19.95 15.36
CA LEU A 371 -5.33 21.06 15.81
C LEU A 371 -5.99 21.81 14.64
N VAL A 372 -5.30 21.94 13.51
CA VAL A 372 -5.86 22.57 12.31
C VAL A 372 -6.89 21.66 11.65
N THR A 373 -6.64 20.36 11.60
CA THR A 373 -7.50 19.40 10.88
C THR A 373 -8.59 18.76 11.74
N ASP A 374 -8.61 18.98 13.06
CA ASP A 374 -9.59 18.39 14.00
C ASP A 374 -11.06 18.79 13.69
N ALA A 375 -11.25 19.96 13.08
CA ALA A 375 -12.56 20.45 12.68
C ALA A 375 -13.15 19.71 11.45
N TYR A 376 -12.36 18.86 10.79
CA TYR A 376 -12.72 18.16 9.55
C TYR A 376 -12.79 16.65 9.78
N ASP A 377 -13.66 15.99 9.02
CA ASP A 377 -13.81 14.52 9.05
C ASP A 377 -12.77 13.84 8.15
N ALA A 378 -12.37 14.52 7.07
CA ALA A 378 -11.33 14.06 6.16
C ALA A 378 -10.54 15.22 5.57
N VAL A 379 -9.37 14.92 5.01
CA VAL A 379 -8.50 15.88 4.30
C VAL A 379 -8.20 15.34 2.91
N LEU A 380 -8.56 16.07 1.87
CA LEU A 380 -8.29 15.76 0.46
C LEU A 380 -6.96 16.38 0.01
N SER A 381 -6.13 15.61 -0.67
CA SER A 381 -4.91 16.09 -1.35
C SER A 381 -4.59 15.23 -2.57
N PRO A 382 -3.68 15.66 -3.46
CA PRO A 382 -3.06 14.73 -4.41
C PRO A 382 -2.36 13.58 -3.69
N THR A 383 -2.23 12.41 -4.33
CA THR A 383 -1.40 11.31 -3.79
C THR A 383 0.06 11.49 -4.16
N VAL A 384 0.32 11.78 -5.44
CA VAL A 384 1.64 12.05 -6.03
C VAL A 384 1.56 13.28 -6.91
N THR A 385 2.72 13.83 -7.31
CA THR A 385 2.75 15.05 -8.13
C THR A 385 2.67 14.79 -9.62
N GLN A 386 2.90 13.56 -10.09
CA GLN A 386 2.99 13.20 -11.51
C GLN A 386 2.10 12.00 -11.83
N PRO A 387 1.59 11.86 -13.07
CA PRO A 387 1.13 10.58 -13.59
C PRO A 387 2.24 9.51 -13.52
N PRO A 388 1.94 8.22 -13.77
CA PRO A 388 2.97 7.17 -13.79
C PRO A 388 4.15 7.57 -14.67
N VAL A 389 5.37 7.61 -14.10
CA VAL A 389 6.60 8.02 -14.78
C VAL A 389 7.26 6.84 -15.51
N PRO A 390 8.10 7.05 -16.53
CA PRO A 390 8.83 5.97 -17.21
C PRO A 390 9.69 5.16 -16.23
N VAL A 391 9.88 3.87 -16.53
CA VAL A 391 10.89 3.04 -15.84
C VAL A 391 12.26 3.68 -16.00
N GLY A 392 13.06 3.70 -14.94
CA GLY A 392 14.37 4.35 -14.90
C GLY A 392 14.33 5.85 -14.63
N TRP A 393 13.17 6.50 -14.72
CA TRP A 393 13.06 7.96 -14.58
C TRP A 393 13.66 8.51 -13.28
N PHE A 394 13.55 7.80 -12.16
CA PHE A 394 14.09 8.25 -10.90
C PHE A 394 15.63 8.25 -10.86
N GLU A 395 16.25 7.33 -11.57
CA GLU A 395 17.71 7.11 -11.58
C GLU A 395 18.41 7.72 -12.83
N ASP A 396 17.64 8.31 -13.75
CA ASP A 396 18.18 9.08 -14.88
C ASP A 396 18.63 10.48 -14.39
N VAL A 397 19.60 10.49 -13.49
CA VAL A 397 20.23 11.65 -12.83
C VAL A 397 21.70 11.36 -12.53
N GLU A 398 22.46 12.39 -12.16
CA GLU A 398 23.91 12.29 -11.99
C GLU A 398 24.33 11.66 -10.64
N SER A 399 23.43 11.69 -9.62
CA SER A 399 23.78 11.24 -8.26
C SER A 399 22.62 10.59 -7.50
N PRO A 400 22.94 9.74 -6.50
CA PRO A 400 21.91 9.21 -5.58
C PRO A 400 21.17 10.30 -4.80
N GLU A 401 21.80 11.43 -4.54
CA GLU A 401 21.18 12.60 -3.90
C GLU A 401 20.07 13.18 -4.77
N GLU A 402 20.31 13.36 -6.07
CA GLU A 402 19.31 13.83 -7.01
C GLU A 402 18.17 12.81 -7.18
N THR A 403 18.49 11.50 -7.17
CA THR A 403 17.46 10.45 -7.12
C THR A 403 16.54 10.64 -5.91
N PHE A 404 17.13 10.85 -4.73
CA PHE A 404 16.36 11.05 -3.50
C PHE A 404 15.52 12.34 -3.54
N GLU A 405 16.07 13.45 -4.02
CA GLU A 405 15.31 14.69 -4.21
C GLU A 405 14.16 14.51 -5.19
N ARG A 406 14.38 13.78 -6.29
CA ARG A 406 13.33 13.47 -7.28
C ARG A 406 12.21 12.64 -6.66
N MET A 407 12.53 11.67 -5.82
CA MET A 407 11.56 10.90 -5.04
C MET A 407 10.73 11.78 -4.11
N MET A 408 11.37 12.67 -3.38
CA MET A 408 10.68 13.59 -2.46
C MET A 408 9.74 14.54 -3.21
N ARG A 409 10.16 15.07 -4.37
CA ARG A 409 9.32 15.92 -5.21
C ARG A 409 8.17 15.14 -5.87
N PHE A 410 8.34 13.85 -6.14
CA PHE A 410 7.30 12.99 -6.71
C PHE A 410 6.17 12.69 -5.70
N ALA A 411 6.50 12.43 -4.42
CA ALA A 411 5.53 11.99 -3.41
C ALA A 411 5.52 12.87 -2.14
N PRO A 412 5.31 14.19 -2.24
CA PRO A 412 5.44 15.11 -1.11
C PRO A 412 4.25 15.10 -0.14
N PHE A 413 3.12 14.47 -0.50
CA PHE A 413 1.89 14.51 0.27
C PHE A 413 1.70 13.34 1.23
N ALA A 414 2.32 12.19 0.93
CA ALA A 414 1.98 10.94 1.60
C ALA A 414 2.62 10.79 3.00
N ALA A 415 3.89 11.15 3.15
CA ALA A 415 4.69 10.90 4.34
C ALA A 415 4.15 11.55 5.62
N ILE A 416 3.44 12.68 5.50
CA ILE A 416 2.85 13.41 6.65
C ILE A 416 1.86 12.55 7.43
N TYR A 417 1.14 11.62 6.76
CA TYR A 417 0.20 10.70 7.41
C TYR A 417 0.88 9.46 8.02
N ASN A 418 2.14 9.22 7.69
CA ASN A 418 2.99 8.28 8.42
C ASN A 418 3.53 8.94 9.70
N VAL A 419 3.96 10.21 9.60
CA VAL A 419 4.43 11.01 10.74
C VAL A 419 3.32 11.21 11.77
N SER A 420 2.11 11.58 11.34
CA SER A 420 0.97 11.77 12.25
C SER A 420 0.35 10.45 12.75
N GLY A 421 0.53 9.36 12.01
CA GLY A 421 -0.10 8.07 12.29
C GLY A 421 -1.56 7.99 11.85
N GLN A 422 -2.13 9.03 11.23
CA GLN A 422 -3.50 9.05 10.74
C GLN A 422 -3.70 8.02 9.61
N PRO A 423 -4.90 7.44 9.46
CA PRO A 423 -5.24 6.62 8.30
C PRO A 423 -5.34 7.48 7.05
N ALA A 424 -5.00 6.92 5.89
CA ALA A 424 -5.19 7.57 4.61
C ALA A 424 -5.46 6.53 3.51
N VAL A 425 -6.26 6.91 2.52
CA VAL A 425 -6.63 6.06 1.39
C VAL A 425 -6.29 6.75 0.07
N ASN A 426 -5.93 5.97 -0.95
CA ASN A 426 -5.86 6.42 -2.33
C ASN A 426 -7.13 6.02 -3.07
N LEU A 427 -7.77 6.96 -3.78
CA LEU A 427 -8.91 6.73 -4.66
C LEU A 427 -8.48 6.95 -6.12
N PRO A 428 -8.59 5.95 -7.00
CA PRO A 428 -8.20 6.05 -8.41
C PRO A 428 -9.35 6.65 -9.25
N LEU A 429 -9.58 7.96 -9.11
CA LEU A 429 -10.77 8.64 -9.65
C LEU A 429 -10.55 9.25 -11.04
N TYR A 430 -9.33 9.45 -11.46
CA TYR A 430 -9.04 10.16 -12.70
C TYR A 430 -8.14 9.34 -13.63
N TRP A 431 -8.28 9.61 -14.92
CA TRP A 431 -7.52 8.98 -15.98
C TRP A 431 -7.03 10.04 -16.95
N THR A 432 -5.75 10.03 -17.28
CA THR A 432 -5.22 10.94 -18.32
C THR A 432 -5.86 10.64 -19.67
N PRO A 433 -5.79 11.56 -20.65
CA PRO A 433 -6.24 11.28 -22.01
C PRO A 433 -5.61 10.03 -22.63
N ASP A 434 -4.37 9.70 -22.23
CA ASP A 434 -3.64 8.51 -22.69
C ASP A 434 -4.01 7.24 -21.90
N GLY A 435 -4.95 7.31 -20.97
CA GLY A 435 -5.44 6.16 -20.20
C GLY A 435 -4.59 5.78 -18.98
N LEU A 436 -3.72 6.67 -18.48
CA LEU A 436 -2.96 6.43 -17.26
C LEU A 436 -3.78 6.82 -16.01
N PRO A 437 -3.74 6.02 -14.95
CA PRO A 437 -4.48 6.32 -13.73
C PRO A 437 -3.83 7.44 -12.93
N ILE A 438 -4.65 8.26 -12.29
CA ILE A 438 -4.25 9.25 -11.29
C ILE A 438 -5.16 9.09 -10.07
N GLY A 439 -4.52 8.89 -8.91
CA GLY A 439 -5.21 8.83 -7.63
C GLY A 439 -5.21 10.16 -6.89
N VAL A 440 -6.23 10.34 -6.06
CA VAL A 440 -6.28 11.38 -5.03
C VAL A 440 -6.31 10.73 -3.66
N MET A 441 -5.84 11.43 -2.65
CA MET A 441 -5.71 10.90 -1.29
C MET A 441 -6.73 11.55 -0.36
N LEU A 442 -7.42 10.72 0.43
CA LEU A 442 -8.19 11.15 1.59
C LEU A 442 -7.51 10.66 2.86
N ALA A 443 -7.30 11.53 3.82
CA ALA A 443 -6.81 11.18 5.15
C ALA A 443 -7.88 11.48 6.20
N GLY A 444 -7.99 10.64 7.23
CA GLY A 444 -8.97 10.73 8.29
C GLY A 444 -8.37 11.04 9.66
N ARG A 445 -9.23 11.10 10.67
CA ARG A 445 -8.79 11.17 12.07
C ARG A 445 -8.11 9.87 12.48
N TYR A 446 -7.17 9.96 13.41
CA TYR A 446 -6.51 8.76 13.94
C TYR A 446 -7.52 7.75 14.50
N GLY A 447 -7.44 6.51 14.06
CA GLY A 447 -8.33 5.42 14.47
C GLY A 447 -9.66 5.36 13.71
N ASP A 448 -9.94 6.30 12.81
CA ASP A 448 -11.21 6.40 12.08
C ASP A 448 -11.07 6.02 10.60
N GLU A 449 -10.60 4.82 10.33
CA GLU A 449 -10.66 4.21 8.99
C GLU A 449 -12.10 4.05 8.49
N GLY A 450 -13.04 3.89 9.41
CA GLY A 450 -14.46 3.67 9.09
C GLY A 450 -15.07 4.81 8.28
N THR A 451 -14.84 6.06 8.69
CA THR A 451 -15.31 7.24 7.94
C THR A 451 -14.71 7.28 6.53
N LEU A 452 -13.40 6.97 6.38
CA LEU A 452 -12.74 6.92 5.08
C LEU A 452 -13.33 5.81 4.18
N ILE A 453 -13.60 4.63 4.74
CA ILE A 453 -14.19 3.51 4.01
C ILE A 453 -15.61 3.84 3.55
N SER A 454 -16.45 4.41 4.43
CA SER A 454 -17.82 4.81 4.08
C SER A 454 -17.83 5.88 2.99
N LEU A 455 -17.01 6.93 3.13
CA LEU A 455 -16.86 7.99 2.14
C LEU A 455 -16.34 7.44 0.80
N SER A 456 -15.32 6.58 0.84
CA SER A 456 -14.77 5.94 -0.36
C SER A 456 -15.80 5.06 -1.09
N SER A 457 -16.65 4.33 -0.34
CA SER A 457 -17.72 3.52 -0.91
C SER A 457 -18.80 4.38 -1.58
N GLN A 458 -19.16 5.53 -0.99
CA GLN A 458 -20.11 6.47 -1.59
C GLN A 458 -19.55 7.04 -2.90
N VAL A 459 -18.26 7.44 -2.89
CA VAL A 459 -17.55 7.93 -4.08
C VAL A 459 -17.48 6.83 -5.15
N GLU A 460 -17.07 5.61 -4.80
CA GLU A 460 -17.00 4.48 -5.73
C GLU A 460 -18.34 4.20 -6.40
N ALA A 461 -19.42 4.14 -5.61
CA ALA A 461 -20.78 3.93 -6.11
C ALA A 461 -21.24 5.05 -7.06
N SER A 462 -20.90 6.31 -6.75
CA SER A 462 -21.30 7.48 -7.55
C SER A 462 -20.67 7.51 -8.95
N VAL A 463 -19.49 6.88 -9.11
CA VAL A 463 -18.78 6.79 -10.40
C VAL A 463 -19.01 5.44 -11.12
N GLY A 464 -19.82 4.55 -10.55
CA GLY A 464 -20.10 3.22 -11.12
C GLY A 464 -18.91 2.25 -11.04
N GLY A 465 -18.12 2.36 -9.96
CA GLY A 465 -16.86 1.63 -9.76
C GLY A 465 -15.64 2.39 -10.29
N PHE A 466 -14.50 2.25 -9.64
CA PHE A 466 -13.30 3.04 -9.97
C PHE A 466 -12.77 2.83 -11.40
N TRP A 467 -12.90 1.63 -11.93
CA TRP A 467 -12.43 1.33 -13.29
C TRP A 467 -13.52 1.50 -14.35
N GLY A 468 -14.80 1.40 -13.98
CA GLY A 468 -15.89 1.28 -14.96
C GLY A 468 -15.59 0.14 -15.94
N ASP A 469 -15.64 0.44 -17.25
CA ASP A 469 -15.33 -0.53 -18.31
C ASP A 469 -13.83 -0.61 -18.67
N ARG A 470 -12.96 0.16 -17.97
CA ARG A 470 -11.52 0.16 -18.26
C ARG A 470 -10.87 -1.12 -17.82
N ARG A 471 -9.95 -1.60 -18.64
CA ARG A 471 -9.05 -2.71 -18.29
C ARG A 471 -7.63 -2.37 -18.75
N PRO A 472 -6.60 -2.78 -18.02
CA PRO A 472 -5.23 -2.64 -18.51
C PRO A 472 -5.01 -3.45 -19.77
N PRO A 473 -4.11 -3.03 -20.68
CA PRO A 473 -3.82 -3.77 -21.92
C PRO A 473 -3.37 -5.22 -21.70
N VAL A 474 -2.85 -5.53 -20.53
CA VAL A 474 -2.38 -6.88 -20.13
C VAL A 474 -3.44 -7.73 -19.42
N TRP A 475 -4.67 -7.25 -19.30
CA TRP A 475 -5.77 -7.91 -18.56
C TRP A 475 -6.13 -9.30 -19.05
#